data_91fb688182c3b319af1f2029bc8a5af5
#
_entry.id   91fb688182c3b319af1f2029bc8a5af5
#
_cell.length_a   1.000
_cell.length_b   1.000
_cell.length_c   1.000
_cell.angle_alpha   90.00
_cell.angle_beta   90.00
_cell.angle_gamma   90.00
#
_symmetry.space_group_name_H-M   'P 1'
#
loop_
_entity.id
_entity.type
_entity.pdbx_description
1 polymer ?
#
loop_
_entity_poly.entity_id
_entity_poly.type
_entity_poly.pdbx_seq_one_letter_code
_entity_poly.pdbx_strand_id
1 'polypeptide(L)'
;AGLEWTRVEMPERPRGAVLPRIVVADLTKEFRGGSRSIFSRPLLEGLERVVENREKAVLLHNRRGFAPFLMCRECGCVPTCRHCSTALTYHERTHTLECHTCGATYHVRPYPDPSSKCPRCGSRYLAKMGLGTQQVEDALRSILPPDVAVIRMDADSTRGKDAHKRLLEEFDAADTAVLLGTQMIAKGLDFPEVTLVG
;
A
#
# COMPACT_ATOMS: atom_id res chain seq x y z
N ALA A 1 12.06 36.26 31.57
CA ALA A 1 12.25 36.68 30.18
C ALA A 1 11.23 35.93 29.34
N GLY A 2 10.22 36.61 28.83
CA GLY A 2 9.21 36.03 27.93
C GLY A 2 9.84 35.77 26.55
N LEU A 3 9.66 34.57 26.03
CA LEU A 3 10.00 34.26 24.65
C LEU A 3 9.00 34.99 23.75
N GLU A 4 9.45 35.99 23.02
CA GLU A 4 8.66 36.60 21.95
C GLU A 4 8.66 35.68 20.73
N TRP A 5 7.49 35.24 20.32
CA TRP A 5 7.27 34.45 19.11
C TRP A 5 7.00 35.38 17.93
N THR A 6 7.77 35.24 16.86
CA THR A 6 7.52 35.93 15.62
C THR A 6 6.75 35.01 14.67
N ARG A 7 5.56 35.43 14.25
CA ARG A 7 4.79 34.73 13.20
C ARG A 7 5.32 35.15 11.84
N VAL A 8 5.76 34.18 11.05
CA VAL A 8 6.16 34.39 9.66
C VAL A 8 5.13 33.70 8.75
N GLU A 9 4.52 34.44 7.85
CA GLU A 9 3.60 33.92 6.86
C GLU A 9 4.34 33.71 5.53
N MET A 10 4.18 32.53 4.94
CA MET A 10 4.74 32.16 3.62
C MET A 10 3.56 31.94 2.67
N PRO A 11 3.02 33.01 2.05
CA PRO A 11 1.82 32.93 1.22
C PRO A 11 2.04 32.19 -0.11
N GLU A 12 3.29 32.12 -0.57
CA GLU A 12 3.65 31.46 -1.81
C GLU A 12 4.48 30.21 -1.58
N ARG A 13 4.27 29.19 -2.40
CA ARG A 13 5.08 27.97 -2.36
C ARG A 13 6.46 28.24 -2.95
N PRO A 14 7.51 27.67 -2.35
CA PRO A 14 8.85 27.78 -2.92
C PRO A 14 8.88 27.27 -4.38
N ARG A 15 9.62 27.99 -5.23
CA ARG A 15 9.82 27.65 -6.65
C ARG A 15 8.54 27.55 -7.48
N GLY A 16 7.43 28.19 -7.07
CA GLY A 16 6.18 28.13 -7.81
C GLY A 16 5.50 26.75 -7.83
N ALA A 17 5.83 25.87 -6.87
CA ALA A 17 5.28 24.52 -6.81
C ALA A 17 3.75 24.54 -6.74
N VAL A 18 3.10 23.74 -7.57
CA VAL A 18 1.65 23.52 -7.58
C VAL A 18 1.28 22.32 -6.72
N LEU A 19 0.03 22.30 -6.22
CA LEU A 19 -0.47 21.12 -5.50
C LEU A 19 -0.65 19.94 -6.46
N PRO A 20 -0.28 18.73 -6.05
CA PRO A 20 -0.55 17.55 -6.86
C PRO A 20 -2.05 17.30 -6.97
N ARG A 21 -2.47 16.73 -8.10
CA ARG A 21 -3.83 16.23 -8.25
C ARG A 21 -3.99 14.94 -7.42
N ILE A 22 -4.94 14.94 -6.48
CA ILE A 22 -5.25 13.77 -5.67
C ILE A 22 -6.41 13.01 -6.30
N VAL A 23 -6.23 11.69 -6.49
CA VAL A 23 -7.25 10.77 -6.97
C VAL A 23 -7.45 9.70 -5.91
N VAL A 24 -8.70 9.55 -5.45
CA VAL A 24 -9.09 8.49 -4.52
C VAL A 24 -9.79 7.37 -5.29
N ALA A 25 -9.18 6.19 -5.33
CA ALA A 25 -9.73 5.00 -5.99
C ALA A 25 -10.44 4.08 -4.99
N ASP A 26 -11.69 3.73 -5.27
CA ASP A 26 -12.46 2.75 -4.51
C ASP A 26 -12.28 1.36 -5.13
N LEU A 27 -11.36 0.56 -4.57
CA LEU A 27 -11.08 -0.80 -5.02
C LEU A 27 -12.31 -1.73 -4.95
N THR A 28 -13.30 -1.44 -4.10
CA THR A 28 -14.54 -2.21 -4.03
C THR A 28 -15.39 -1.97 -5.28
N LYS A 29 -15.48 -0.72 -5.74
CA LYS A 29 -16.17 -0.39 -7.01
C LYS A 29 -15.45 -0.99 -8.21
N GLU A 30 -14.12 -0.92 -8.24
CA GLU A 30 -13.33 -1.52 -9.32
C GLU A 30 -13.50 -3.04 -9.38
N PHE A 31 -13.52 -3.71 -8.21
CA PHE A 31 -13.77 -5.15 -8.14
C PHE A 31 -15.16 -5.52 -8.68
N ARG A 32 -16.19 -4.76 -8.33
CA ARG A 32 -17.56 -4.94 -8.90
C ARG A 32 -17.57 -4.70 -10.39
N GLY A 33 -16.77 -3.78 -10.89
CA GLY A 33 -16.56 -3.51 -12.32
C GLY A 33 -15.69 -4.54 -13.05
N GLY A 34 -15.30 -5.66 -12.38
CA GLY A 34 -14.56 -6.78 -12.97
C GLY A 34 -13.06 -6.77 -12.74
N SER A 35 -12.46 -5.72 -12.17
CA SER A 35 -11.03 -5.69 -11.85
C SER A 35 -10.68 -6.75 -10.79
N ARG A 36 -9.57 -7.46 -11.01
CA ARG A 36 -9.01 -8.43 -10.04
C ARG A 36 -7.61 -8.02 -9.56
N SER A 37 -7.10 -6.91 -10.08
CA SER A 37 -5.80 -6.36 -9.69
C SER A 37 -5.78 -5.94 -8.20
N ILE A 38 -4.60 -5.99 -7.61
CA ILE A 38 -4.34 -5.37 -6.29
C ILE A 38 -4.12 -3.87 -6.42
N PHE A 39 -3.82 -3.39 -7.62
CA PHE A 39 -3.65 -1.98 -7.96
C PHE A 39 -4.94 -1.42 -8.56
N SER A 40 -5.23 -0.17 -8.22
CA SER A 40 -6.36 0.55 -8.82
C SER A 40 -6.07 0.90 -10.28
N ARG A 41 -7.12 1.06 -11.08
CA ARG A 41 -7.00 1.48 -12.48
C ARG A 41 -6.26 2.83 -12.62
N PRO A 42 -6.58 3.88 -11.85
CA PRO A 42 -5.83 5.14 -11.94
C PRO A 42 -4.35 4.98 -11.60
N LEU A 43 -3.98 4.06 -10.69
CA LEU A 43 -2.58 3.79 -10.38
C LEU A 43 -1.89 3.08 -11.54
N LEU A 44 -2.53 2.09 -12.16
CA LEU A 44 -1.98 1.39 -13.33
C LEU A 44 -1.76 2.36 -14.50
N GLU A 45 -2.74 3.18 -14.83
CA GLU A 45 -2.63 4.24 -15.85
C GLU A 45 -1.53 5.26 -15.52
N GLY A 46 -1.33 5.56 -14.23
CA GLY A 46 -0.24 6.40 -13.77
C GLY A 46 1.13 5.76 -13.98
N LEU A 47 1.26 4.48 -13.66
CA LEU A 47 2.50 3.72 -13.86
C LEU A 47 2.84 3.57 -15.35
N GLU A 48 1.85 3.34 -16.22
CA GLU A 48 2.06 3.33 -17.67
C GLU A 48 2.66 4.64 -18.16
N ARG A 49 2.11 5.80 -17.74
CA ARG A 49 2.66 7.11 -18.11
C ARG A 49 4.08 7.33 -17.58
N VAL A 50 4.37 6.88 -16.35
CA VAL A 50 5.72 6.96 -15.75
C VAL A 50 6.72 6.20 -16.62
N VAL A 51 6.35 5.02 -17.12
CA VAL A 51 7.19 4.20 -18.00
C VAL A 51 7.38 4.87 -19.37
N GLU A 52 6.28 5.33 -19.98
CA GLU A 52 6.31 6.00 -21.29
C GLU A 52 7.19 7.25 -21.31
N ASN A 53 7.13 8.04 -20.22
CA ASN A 53 7.86 9.30 -20.10
C ASN A 53 9.27 9.14 -19.49
N ARG A 54 9.68 7.94 -19.09
CA ARG A 54 10.93 7.67 -18.36
C ARG A 54 11.03 8.49 -17.09
N GLU A 55 9.98 8.46 -16.29
CA GLU A 55 9.88 9.18 -15.02
C GLU A 55 9.98 8.20 -13.84
N LYS A 56 9.79 8.71 -12.63
CA LYS A 56 9.85 7.92 -11.40
C LYS A 56 8.53 7.94 -10.64
N ALA A 57 8.24 6.85 -9.93
CA ALA A 57 7.09 6.74 -9.05
C ALA A 57 7.49 6.38 -7.63
N VAL A 58 6.73 6.85 -6.65
CA VAL A 58 6.84 6.45 -5.25
C VAL A 58 5.52 5.82 -4.80
N LEU A 59 5.56 4.58 -4.33
CA LEU A 59 4.40 3.86 -3.84
C LEU A 59 4.52 3.62 -2.34
N LEU A 60 3.64 4.27 -1.57
CA LEU A 60 3.61 4.14 -0.12
C LEU A 60 2.67 3.01 0.29
N HIS A 61 3.25 1.91 0.74
CA HIS A 61 2.49 0.83 1.35
C HIS A 61 2.37 1.07 2.85
N ASN A 62 1.35 1.85 3.25
CA ASN A 62 1.15 2.24 4.64
C ASN A 62 0.56 1.10 5.46
N ARG A 63 1.40 0.09 5.79
CA ARG A 63 1.00 -1.00 6.65
C ARG A 63 1.77 -0.98 7.97
N ARG A 64 1.11 -0.57 9.04
CA ARG A 64 1.56 -0.83 10.41
C ARG A 64 1.04 -2.20 10.86
N GLY A 65 1.96 -3.11 11.18
CA GLY A 65 1.67 -4.40 11.79
C GLY A 65 1.34 -5.52 10.80
N PHE A 66 1.92 -6.68 11.05
CA PHE A 66 1.88 -7.89 10.21
C PHE A 66 0.63 -8.76 10.42
N ALA A 67 -0.47 -8.23 10.94
CA ALA A 67 -1.67 -9.03 11.12
C ALA A 67 -2.46 -9.10 9.79
N PRO A 68 -2.39 -10.21 9.03
CA PRO A 68 -3.23 -10.40 7.88
C PRO A 68 -4.70 -10.41 8.33
N PHE A 69 -5.57 -9.82 7.55
CA PHE A 69 -7.00 -9.85 7.81
C PHE A 69 -7.74 -10.25 6.55
N LEU A 70 -8.97 -10.68 6.70
CA LEU A 70 -9.85 -10.93 5.57
C LEU A 70 -10.72 -9.71 5.30
N MET A 71 -10.96 -9.43 4.02
CA MET A 71 -11.88 -8.38 3.60
C MET A 71 -12.74 -8.87 2.43
N CYS A 72 -14.00 -8.56 2.47
CA CYS A 72 -14.88 -8.81 1.35
C CYS A 72 -14.58 -7.84 0.20
N ARG A 73 -14.24 -8.37 -0.96
CA ARG A 73 -13.92 -7.56 -2.15
C ARG A 73 -15.15 -6.84 -2.71
N GLU A 74 -16.35 -7.36 -2.46
CA GLU A 74 -17.59 -6.75 -2.97
C GLU A 74 -18.13 -5.64 -2.09
N CYS A 75 -18.10 -5.77 -0.76
CA CYS A 75 -18.70 -4.79 0.13
C CYS A 75 -17.72 -4.09 1.08
N GLY A 76 -16.43 -4.45 1.05
CA GLY A 76 -15.39 -3.87 1.91
C GLY A 76 -15.47 -4.32 3.38
N CYS A 77 -16.39 -5.23 3.73
CA CYS A 77 -16.55 -5.70 5.11
C CYS A 77 -15.30 -6.45 5.57
N VAL A 78 -14.76 -6.04 6.71
CA VAL A 78 -13.74 -6.77 7.47
C VAL A 78 -14.44 -7.50 8.61
N PRO A 79 -14.28 -8.83 8.75
CA PRO A 79 -14.86 -9.58 9.86
C PRO A 79 -14.38 -9.02 11.20
N THR A 80 -15.34 -8.80 12.10
CA THR A 80 -15.08 -8.31 13.45
C THR A 80 -15.46 -9.35 14.49
N CYS A 81 -14.85 -9.26 15.66
CA CYS A 81 -15.18 -10.12 16.79
C CYS A 81 -16.60 -9.83 17.28
N ARG A 82 -17.38 -10.88 17.53
CA ARG A 82 -18.76 -10.74 18.04
C ARG A 82 -18.84 -10.21 19.48
N HIS A 83 -17.75 -10.34 20.24
CA HIS A 83 -17.67 -9.93 21.65
C HIS A 83 -17.04 -8.53 21.82
N CYS A 84 -16.02 -8.22 21.01
CA CYS A 84 -15.21 -7.00 21.19
C CYS A 84 -15.38 -5.98 20.07
N SER A 85 -16.09 -6.33 18.98
CA SER A 85 -16.24 -5.49 17.77
C SER A 85 -14.91 -5.07 17.11
N THR A 86 -13.78 -5.63 17.53
CA THR A 86 -12.46 -5.40 16.93
C THR A 86 -12.28 -6.22 15.66
N ALA A 87 -11.51 -5.72 14.70
CA ALA A 87 -11.16 -6.50 13.52
C ALA A 87 -10.41 -7.77 13.90
N LEU A 88 -10.74 -8.88 13.24
CA LEU A 88 -10.12 -10.19 13.48
C LEU A 88 -8.83 -10.32 12.64
N THR A 89 -7.81 -10.93 13.26
CA THR A 89 -6.56 -11.29 12.58
C THR A 89 -6.71 -12.68 11.94
N TYR A 90 -6.29 -12.78 10.67
CA TYR A 90 -6.30 -14.08 9.97
C TYR A 90 -4.97 -14.81 10.15
N HIS A 91 -5.05 -16.04 10.63
CA HIS A 91 -3.92 -16.95 10.78
C HIS A 91 -3.96 -18.00 9.67
N GLU A 92 -3.02 -17.88 8.71
CA GLU A 92 -3.01 -18.66 7.48
C GLU A 92 -2.77 -20.17 7.73
N ARG A 93 -1.88 -20.50 8.66
CA ARG A 93 -1.54 -21.90 8.96
C ARG A 93 -2.70 -22.72 9.53
N THR A 94 -3.54 -22.06 10.30
CA THR A 94 -4.68 -22.69 10.99
C THR A 94 -6.01 -22.41 10.30
N HIS A 95 -6.03 -21.53 9.30
CA HIS A 95 -7.23 -21.00 8.68
C HIS A 95 -8.24 -20.46 9.69
N THR A 96 -7.73 -19.70 10.68
CA THR A 96 -8.53 -19.09 11.73
C THR A 96 -8.52 -17.59 11.68
N LEU A 97 -9.62 -16.98 12.11
CA LEU A 97 -9.73 -15.58 12.46
C LEU A 97 -9.70 -15.47 13.99
N GLU A 98 -8.75 -14.74 14.54
CA GLU A 98 -8.55 -14.62 15.98
C GLU A 98 -8.73 -13.18 16.46
N CYS A 99 -9.41 -13.06 17.60
CA CYS A 99 -9.52 -11.81 18.32
C CYS A 99 -8.41 -11.69 19.36
N HIS A 100 -7.43 -10.82 19.12
CA HIS A 100 -6.34 -10.60 20.08
C HIS A 100 -6.76 -9.86 21.37
N THR A 101 -8.04 -9.42 21.46
CA THR A 101 -8.58 -8.79 22.68
C THR A 101 -9.20 -9.82 23.64
N CYS A 102 -9.95 -10.79 23.13
CA CYS A 102 -10.66 -11.76 23.99
C CYS A 102 -10.30 -13.23 23.69
N GLY A 103 -9.43 -13.52 22.73
CA GLY A 103 -9.02 -14.87 22.37
C GLY A 103 -10.06 -15.67 21.56
N ALA A 104 -11.19 -15.06 21.19
CA ALA A 104 -12.20 -15.78 20.39
C ALA A 104 -11.63 -16.17 19.02
N THR A 105 -11.87 -17.43 18.62
CA THR A 105 -11.35 -18.02 17.38
C THR A 105 -12.49 -18.52 16.51
N TYR A 106 -12.40 -18.24 15.19
CA TYR A 106 -13.39 -18.64 14.18
C TYR A 106 -12.66 -19.30 13.01
N HIS A 107 -13.11 -20.48 12.60
CA HIS A 107 -12.57 -21.13 11.40
C HIS A 107 -13.12 -20.48 10.13
N VAL A 108 -12.24 -20.11 9.21
CA VAL A 108 -12.62 -19.55 7.93
C VAL A 108 -11.50 -19.76 6.92
N ARG A 109 -11.86 -20.09 5.69
CA ARG A 109 -10.91 -20.18 4.58
C ARG A 109 -11.16 -19.03 3.62
N PRO A 110 -10.11 -18.27 3.20
CA PRO A 110 -10.31 -17.20 2.25
C PRO A 110 -10.65 -17.76 0.87
N TYR A 111 -11.20 -16.88 0.03
CA TYR A 111 -11.40 -17.19 -1.39
C TYR A 111 -10.10 -17.77 -2.02
N PRO A 112 -10.19 -18.83 -2.84
CA PRO A 112 -11.39 -19.29 -3.57
C PRO A 112 -12.24 -20.36 -2.87
N ASP A 113 -12.09 -20.64 -1.59
CA ASP A 113 -12.91 -21.65 -0.90
C ASP A 113 -14.41 -21.27 -0.93
N PRO A 114 -15.29 -22.12 -1.49
CA PRO A 114 -16.71 -21.80 -1.63
C PRO A 114 -17.48 -21.80 -0.30
N SER A 115 -16.91 -22.39 0.77
CA SER A 115 -17.53 -22.43 2.09
C SER A 115 -17.45 -21.10 2.83
N SER A 116 -16.50 -20.24 2.46
CA SER A 116 -16.32 -18.94 3.10
C SER A 116 -17.24 -17.89 2.50
N LYS A 117 -18.03 -17.27 3.37
CA LYS A 117 -18.97 -16.21 2.98
C LYS A 117 -18.77 -14.98 3.82
N CYS A 118 -18.91 -13.83 3.20
CA CYS A 118 -18.92 -12.56 3.87
C CYS A 118 -20.07 -12.49 4.88
N PRO A 119 -19.84 -12.17 6.15
CA PRO A 119 -20.91 -12.09 7.15
C PRO A 119 -21.91 -10.98 6.90
N ARG A 120 -21.55 -9.98 6.07
CA ARG A 120 -22.38 -8.82 5.76
C ARG A 120 -23.24 -8.99 4.51
N CYS A 121 -22.66 -9.46 3.41
CA CYS A 121 -23.34 -9.52 2.11
C CYS A 121 -23.47 -10.94 1.53
N GLY A 122 -22.98 -11.98 2.21
CA GLY A 122 -23.03 -13.35 1.74
C GLY A 122 -22.08 -13.69 0.58
N SER A 123 -21.35 -12.72 0.04
CA SER A 123 -20.40 -12.94 -1.04
C SER A 123 -19.30 -13.91 -0.64
N ARG A 124 -18.89 -14.77 -1.56
CA ARG A 124 -17.76 -15.69 -1.37
C ARG A 124 -16.38 -15.05 -1.56
N TYR A 125 -16.33 -13.81 -1.99
CA TYR A 125 -15.06 -13.10 -2.25
C TYR A 125 -14.44 -12.48 -0.97
N LEU A 126 -14.36 -13.28 0.09
CA LEU A 126 -13.65 -12.92 1.31
C LEU A 126 -12.16 -13.21 1.11
N ALA A 127 -11.40 -12.20 0.74
CA ALA A 127 -9.99 -12.33 0.35
C ALA A 127 -9.05 -11.96 1.50
N LYS A 128 -7.91 -12.64 1.57
CA LYS A 128 -6.80 -12.25 2.44
C LYS A 128 -6.27 -10.89 1.99
N MET A 129 -6.23 -9.98 2.93
CA MET A 129 -5.67 -8.64 2.77
C MET A 129 -4.43 -8.50 3.63
N GLY A 130 -3.71 -7.43 3.38
CA GLY A 130 -2.47 -7.18 4.07
C GLY A 130 -1.31 -7.85 3.38
N LEU A 131 -1.17 -7.58 2.08
CA LEU A 131 0.01 -7.93 1.31
C LEU A 131 1.24 -7.33 1.99
N GLY A 132 2.32 -8.11 2.09
CA GLY A 132 3.62 -7.57 2.46
C GLY A 132 4.21 -6.76 1.29
N THR A 133 5.17 -5.91 1.58
CA THR A 133 5.90 -5.15 0.55
C THR A 133 6.51 -6.05 -0.51
N GLN A 134 6.97 -7.26 -0.13
CA GLN A 134 7.48 -8.26 -1.07
C GLN A 134 6.42 -8.69 -2.10
N GLN A 135 5.19 -8.98 -1.66
CA GLN A 135 4.11 -9.38 -2.57
C GLN A 135 3.69 -8.25 -3.50
N VAL A 136 3.75 -7.00 -3.02
CA VAL A 136 3.50 -5.82 -3.87
C VAL A 136 4.63 -5.62 -4.88
N GLU A 137 5.89 -5.83 -4.47
CA GLU A 137 7.05 -5.83 -5.36
C GLU A 137 6.92 -6.88 -6.47
N ASP A 138 6.60 -8.13 -6.10
CA ASP A 138 6.42 -9.22 -7.07
C ASP A 138 5.30 -8.90 -8.08
N ALA A 139 4.20 -8.32 -7.60
CA ALA A 139 3.10 -7.88 -8.44
C ALA A 139 3.50 -6.72 -9.38
N LEU A 140 4.28 -5.74 -8.90
CA LEU A 140 4.81 -4.66 -9.75
C LEU A 140 5.73 -5.21 -10.85
N ARG A 141 6.68 -6.10 -10.48
CA ARG A 141 7.58 -6.74 -11.44
C ARG A 141 6.86 -7.58 -12.49
N SER A 142 5.66 -8.09 -12.18
CA SER A 142 4.86 -8.85 -13.14
C SER A 142 4.13 -8.00 -14.18
N ILE A 143 3.94 -6.71 -13.92
CA ILE A 143 3.19 -5.81 -14.80
C ILE A 143 4.06 -4.75 -15.48
N LEU A 144 5.23 -4.45 -14.91
CA LEU A 144 6.16 -3.45 -15.44
C LEU A 144 7.16 -4.11 -16.40
N PRO A 145 7.66 -3.35 -17.39
CA PRO A 145 8.76 -3.81 -18.25
C PRO A 145 10.01 -4.18 -17.43
N PRO A 146 10.84 -5.13 -17.91
CA PRO A 146 11.98 -5.63 -17.14
C PRO A 146 13.11 -4.62 -16.93
N ASP A 147 13.14 -3.55 -17.70
CA ASP A 147 14.08 -2.44 -17.62
C ASP A 147 13.68 -1.37 -16.58
N VAL A 148 12.46 -1.44 -16.06
CA VAL A 148 12.01 -0.56 -14.97
C VAL A 148 12.54 -1.05 -13.63
N ALA A 149 13.32 -0.24 -12.94
CA ALA A 149 13.84 -0.56 -11.62
C ALA A 149 12.71 -0.53 -10.56
N VAL A 150 12.45 -1.66 -9.91
CA VAL A 150 11.54 -1.72 -8.75
C VAL A 150 12.38 -1.87 -7.50
N ILE A 151 12.44 -0.81 -6.70
CA ILE A 151 13.27 -0.72 -5.51
C ILE A 151 12.39 -0.75 -4.27
N ARG A 152 12.60 -1.76 -3.41
CA ARG A 152 11.83 -1.93 -2.19
C ARG A 152 12.60 -1.40 -0.98
N MET A 153 11.96 -0.50 -0.23
CA MET A 153 12.51 0.10 0.99
C MET A 153 11.58 -0.14 2.20
N ASP A 154 11.92 -1.14 2.98
CA ASP A 154 11.24 -1.50 4.22
C ASP A 154 12.24 -1.91 5.31
N ALA A 155 11.74 -2.31 6.48
CA ALA A 155 12.59 -2.72 7.60
C ALA A 155 13.50 -3.92 7.28
N ASP A 156 13.10 -4.79 6.36
CA ASP A 156 13.88 -5.97 5.99
C ASP A 156 14.98 -5.61 4.97
N SER A 157 14.68 -4.78 3.98
CA SER A 157 15.64 -4.37 2.94
C SER A 157 16.67 -3.36 3.45
N THR A 158 16.40 -2.69 4.58
CA THR A 158 17.25 -1.63 5.14
C THR A 158 18.07 -2.06 6.38
N ARG A 159 18.21 -3.35 6.66
CA ARG A 159 18.94 -3.86 7.85
C ARG A 159 20.46 -3.64 7.85
N GLY A 160 21.07 -3.36 6.72
CA GLY A 160 22.52 -3.16 6.60
C GLY A 160 22.94 -1.72 6.84
N LYS A 161 24.22 -1.54 7.30
CA LYS A 161 24.82 -0.20 7.33
C LYS A 161 24.78 0.40 5.92
N ASP A 162 24.33 1.63 5.81
CA ASP A 162 24.20 2.37 4.56
C ASP A 162 23.22 1.77 3.51
N ALA A 163 22.46 0.71 3.88
CA ALA A 163 21.49 0.09 2.96
C ALA A 163 20.43 1.09 2.47
N HIS A 164 19.93 1.93 3.36
CA HIS A 164 18.98 3.00 3.03
C HIS A 164 19.54 3.96 1.97
N LYS A 165 20.79 4.41 2.17
CA LYS A 165 21.46 5.33 1.23
C LYS A 165 21.67 4.70 -0.13
N ARG A 166 22.14 3.45 -0.17
CA ARG A 166 22.35 2.71 -1.44
C ARG A 166 21.06 2.54 -2.24
N LEU A 167 19.94 2.21 -1.58
CA LEU A 167 18.65 2.06 -2.26
C LEU A 167 18.15 3.39 -2.83
N LEU A 168 18.39 4.51 -2.15
CA LEU A 168 18.06 5.83 -2.68
C LEU A 168 18.98 6.24 -3.83
N GLU A 169 20.28 5.94 -3.76
CA GLU A 169 21.22 6.17 -4.86
C GLU A 169 20.88 5.32 -6.09
N GLU A 170 20.44 4.06 -5.88
CA GLU A 170 19.95 3.20 -6.96
C GLU A 170 18.69 3.77 -7.61
N PHE A 171 17.76 4.28 -6.79
CA PHE A 171 16.55 4.93 -7.28
C PHE A 171 16.86 6.21 -8.05
N ASP A 172 17.78 7.02 -7.54
CA ASP A 172 18.20 8.28 -8.17
C ASP A 172 18.92 8.06 -9.50
N ALA A 173 19.74 7.02 -9.58
CA ALA A 173 20.54 6.70 -10.78
C ALA A 173 19.72 6.04 -11.90
N ALA A 174 18.55 5.47 -11.62
CA ALA A 174 17.73 4.81 -12.63
C ALA A 174 16.98 5.82 -13.50
N ASP A 175 16.90 5.57 -14.82
CA ASP A 175 16.14 6.39 -15.75
C ASP A 175 14.63 6.29 -15.48
N THR A 176 14.15 5.07 -15.20
CA THR A 176 12.75 4.79 -14.86
C THR A 176 12.70 3.87 -13.65
N ALA A 177 12.04 4.29 -12.59
CA ALA A 177 12.01 3.53 -11.36
C ALA A 177 10.71 3.68 -10.56
N VAL A 178 10.39 2.63 -9.80
CA VAL A 178 9.33 2.64 -8.80
C VAL A 178 9.95 2.35 -7.43
N LEU A 179 9.89 3.33 -6.54
CA LEU A 179 10.26 3.16 -5.13
C LEU A 179 9.04 2.71 -4.35
N LEU A 180 9.05 1.47 -3.88
CA LEU A 180 8.02 0.90 -3.02
C LEU A 180 8.50 0.87 -1.58
N GLY A 181 7.75 1.43 -0.65
CA GLY A 181 8.15 1.36 0.74
C GLY A 181 7.06 1.62 1.75
N THR A 182 7.45 1.58 3.00
CA THR A 182 6.59 1.89 4.15
C THR A 182 6.78 3.36 4.57
N GLN A 183 6.41 3.73 5.77
CA GLN A 183 6.50 5.11 6.27
C GLN A 183 7.89 5.74 6.18
N MET A 184 8.95 4.95 6.03
CA MET A 184 10.31 5.48 5.92
C MET A 184 10.55 6.27 4.62
N ILE A 185 9.76 6.03 3.57
CA ILE A 185 9.83 6.79 2.30
C ILE A 185 8.88 8.00 2.28
N ALA A 186 8.07 8.19 3.32
CA ALA A 186 7.07 9.25 3.36
C ALA A 186 7.63 10.64 3.72
N LYS A 187 8.89 10.73 4.14
CA LYS A 187 9.50 11.97 4.62
C LYS A 187 10.94 12.12 4.16
N GLY A 188 11.31 13.36 3.85
CA GLY A 188 12.72 13.74 3.60
C GLY A 188 13.28 13.29 2.26
N LEU A 189 12.44 12.87 1.32
CA LEU A 189 12.84 12.57 -0.05
C LEU A 189 12.46 13.75 -0.95
N ASP A 190 13.40 14.21 -1.77
CA ASP A 190 13.20 15.26 -2.78
C ASP A 190 13.80 14.77 -4.10
N PHE A 191 12.95 14.16 -4.92
CA PHE A 191 13.31 13.66 -6.25
C PHE A 191 12.47 14.38 -7.29
N PRO A 192 13.06 15.31 -8.07
CA PRO A 192 12.33 16.10 -9.06
C PRO A 192 11.64 15.27 -10.15
N GLU A 193 12.17 14.09 -10.45
CA GLU A 193 11.66 13.19 -11.49
C GLU A 193 10.48 12.32 -11.01
N VAL A 194 10.09 12.42 -9.75
CA VAL A 194 8.91 11.71 -9.23
C VAL A 194 7.65 12.46 -9.63
N THR A 195 6.88 11.89 -10.54
CA THR A 195 5.63 12.44 -11.07
C THR A 195 4.39 11.70 -10.59
N LEU A 196 4.55 10.51 -10.04
CA LEU A 196 3.48 9.69 -9.48
C LEU A 196 3.77 9.31 -8.03
N VAL A 197 2.79 9.56 -7.15
CA VAL A 197 2.78 9.05 -5.77
C VAL A 197 1.49 8.25 -5.54
N GLY A 198 1.63 7.03 -5.03
CA GLY A 198 0.51 6.12 -4.79
C GLY A 198 0.53 5.44 -3.42
#